data_5b4c0ea7b77f2d340448abe07073454c
#
_entry.id   5b4c0ea7b77f2d340448abe07073454c
#
_cell.length_a   1.000
_cell.length_b   1.000
_cell.length_c   1.000
_cell.angle_alpha   90.00
_cell.angle_beta   90.00
_cell.angle_gamma   90.00
#
_symmetry.space_group_name_H-M   'P 1'
#
loop_
_entity.id
_entity.type
_entity.pdbx_description
1 polymer ?
#
loop_
_entity_poly.entity_id
_entity_poly.type
_entity_poly.pdbx_seq_one_letter_code
_entity_poly.pdbx_strand_id
1 'polypeptide(L)'
;LLDGIRDGARQRFTIAHELGHLILNIDNNELDEEKLCNRFASALLMPKEAVINEFGDSRGKISFFELTAFKNEYKVSYTAIIYRLKDLNVISEYLYKSLSKYLSKRIGKNDPNPILPETSYQFKKIVYKLESDEIISINKACELLGVTVDEYNSEDNNYWYQYNNGLR
;
A
#
# COMPACT_ATOMS: atom_id res chain seq x y z
N LEU A 1 13.93 -5.36 0.88
CA LEU A 1 12.72 -6.22 0.87
C LEU A 1 11.54 -5.62 0.09
N LEU A 2 11.57 -4.33 -0.27
CA LEU A 2 10.45 -3.65 -0.97
C LEU A 2 10.75 -3.36 -2.45
N ASP A 3 11.95 -3.65 -2.94
CA ASP A 3 12.46 -3.32 -4.28
C ASP A 3 11.82 -4.09 -5.47
N GLY A 4 10.67 -4.64 -5.33
CA GLY A 4 9.96 -5.33 -6.42
C GLY A 4 8.45 -5.10 -6.40
N ILE A 5 7.95 -4.37 -5.42
CA ILE A 5 6.51 -4.15 -5.26
C ILE A 5 6.09 -2.93 -6.09
N ARG A 6 5.58 -3.20 -7.31
CA ARG A 6 5.05 -2.16 -8.22
C ARG A 6 3.63 -1.69 -7.87
N ASP A 7 3.01 -2.24 -6.82
CA ASP A 7 1.64 -1.92 -6.40
C ASP A 7 1.64 -1.40 -4.96
N GLY A 8 1.30 -0.12 -4.78
CA GLY A 8 1.23 0.54 -3.49
C GLY A 8 0.23 -0.09 -2.52
N ALA A 9 -0.88 -0.65 -3.02
CA ALA A 9 -1.84 -1.34 -2.16
C ALA A 9 -1.22 -2.60 -1.53
N ARG A 10 -0.43 -3.35 -2.30
CA ARG A 10 0.32 -4.50 -1.80
C ARG A 10 1.40 -4.09 -0.82
N GLN A 11 2.14 -3.00 -1.12
CA GLN A 11 3.17 -2.45 -0.24
C GLN A 11 2.59 -2.12 1.14
N ARG A 12 1.48 -1.37 1.19
CA ARG A 12 0.79 -1.02 2.44
C ARG A 12 0.32 -2.25 3.21
N PHE A 13 -0.27 -3.22 2.50
CA PHE A 13 -0.76 -4.45 3.12
C PHE A 13 0.39 -5.26 3.71
N THR A 14 1.51 -5.42 3.00
CA THR A 14 2.70 -6.12 3.48
C THR A 14 3.27 -5.44 4.73
N ILE A 15 3.41 -4.12 4.74
CA ILE A 15 3.91 -3.38 5.93
C ILE A 15 2.97 -3.59 7.12
N ALA A 16 1.64 -3.50 6.92
CA ALA A 16 0.67 -3.73 7.98
C ALA A 16 0.68 -5.18 8.49
N HIS A 17 0.93 -6.15 7.61
CA HIS A 17 1.07 -7.56 7.94
C HIS A 17 2.31 -7.81 8.82
N GLU A 18 3.48 -7.30 8.41
CA GLU A 18 4.73 -7.37 9.19
C GLU A 18 4.59 -6.68 10.57
N LEU A 19 3.85 -5.57 10.61
CA LEU A 19 3.51 -4.94 11.89
C LEU A 19 2.66 -5.88 12.76
N GLY A 20 1.78 -6.68 12.17
CA GLY A 20 1.01 -7.71 12.86
C GLY A 20 1.92 -8.71 13.58
N HIS A 21 2.96 -9.24 12.92
CA HIS A 21 3.95 -10.13 13.52
C HIS A 21 4.69 -9.49 14.70
N LEU A 22 4.90 -8.17 14.68
CA LEU A 22 5.61 -7.46 15.75
C LEU A 22 4.74 -7.18 16.99
N ILE A 23 3.42 -7.00 16.81
CA ILE A 23 2.55 -6.57 17.91
C ILE A 23 1.63 -7.66 18.44
N LEU A 24 1.28 -8.66 17.61
CA LEU A 24 0.44 -9.76 18.06
C LEU A 24 1.29 -10.75 18.85
N ASN A 25 1.00 -10.87 20.13
CA ASN A 25 1.59 -11.94 20.95
C ASN A 25 0.70 -13.19 20.84
N ILE A 26 1.12 -14.13 19.99
CA ILE A 26 0.33 -15.33 19.69
C ILE A 26 0.96 -16.52 20.44
N ASP A 27 0.57 -16.69 21.69
CA ASP A 27 1.09 -17.78 22.55
C ASP A 27 0.42 -19.15 22.31
N ASN A 28 -0.52 -19.23 21.36
CA ASN A 28 -1.28 -20.43 21.11
C ASN A 28 -0.94 -21.06 19.77
N ASN A 29 -0.28 -22.23 19.78
CA ASN A 29 0.10 -23.01 18.60
C ASN A 29 -1.10 -23.52 17.77
N GLU A 30 -2.35 -23.38 18.25
CA GLU A 30 -3.56 -23.75 17.51
C GLU A 30 -4.04 -22.65 16.56
N LEU A 31 -3.56 -21.43 16.72
CA LEU A 31 -3.94 -20.30 15.88
C LEU A 31 -2.96 -20.15 14.72
N ASP A 32 -3.50 -19.97 13.54
CA ASP A 32 -2.73 -19.66 12.33
C ASP A 32 -2.27 -18.20 12.37
N GLU A 33 -1.03 -17.99 12.78
CA GLU A 33 -0.40 -16.67 12.92
C GLU A 33 -0.52 -15.85 11.64
N GLU A 34 -0.27 -16.46 10.49
CA GLU A 34 -0.38 -15.80 9.19
C GLU A 34 -1.79 -15.27 8.92
N LYS A 35 -2.83 -16.04 9.29
CA LYS A 35 -4.21 -15.58 9.18
C LYS A 35 -4.51 -14.42 10.12
N LEU A 36 -3.98 -14.46 11.33
CA LEU A 36 -4.17 -13.37 12.30
C LEU A 36 -3.48 -12.10 11.84
N CYS A 37 -2.25 -12.16 11.33
CA CYS A 37 -1.53 -11.03 10.77
C CYS A 37 -2.24 -10.45 9.54
N ASN A 38 -2.77 -11.29 8.67
CA ASN A 38 -3.60 -10.86 7.54
C ASN A 38 -4.90 -10.17 7.99
N ARG A 39 -5.56 -10.69 9.04
CA ARG A 39 -6.75 -10.08 9.63
C ARG A 39 -6.44 -8.74 10.30
N PHE A 40 -5.34 -8.67 11.02
CA PHE A 40 -4.84 -7.44 11.61
C PHE A 40 -4.55 -6.38 10.55
N ALA A 41 -3.78 -6.72 9.51
CA ALA A 41 -3.48 -5.82 8.40
C ALA A 41 -4.76 -5.29 7.72
N SER A 42 -5.71 -6.19 7.47
CA SER A 42 -7.00 -5.84 6.90
C SER A 42 -7.82 -4.92 7.82
N ALA A 43 -7.81 -5.15 9.14
CA ALA A 43 -8.52 -4.34 10.10
C ALA A 43 -7.88 -2.95 10.30
N LEU A 44 -6.56 -2.89 10.28
CA LEU A 44 -5.79 -1.64 10.37
C LEU A 44 -6.05 -0.73 9.17
N LEU A 45 -5.98 -1.29 7.96
CA LEU A 45 -6.15 -0.53 6.72
C LEU A 45 -7.61 -0.21 6.41
N MET A 46 -8.56 -1.03 6.89
CA MET A 46 -10.00 -0.89 6.66
C MET A 46 -10.76 -1.10 7.99
N PRO A 47 -10.81 -0.07 8.88
CA PRO A 47 -11.55 -0.15 10.12
C PRO A 47 -13.02 -0.55 9.89
N LYS A 48 -13.60 -1.29 10.84
CA LYS A 48 -14.98 -1.79 10.73
C LYS A 48 -15.97 -0.67 10.46
N GLU A 49 -15.85 0.42 11.20
CA GLU A 49 -16.74 1.58 11.12
C GLU A 49 -16.70 2.22 9.72
N ALA A 50 -15.51 2.34 9.14
CA ALA A 50 -15.33 2.86 7.78
C ALA A 50 -16.01 1.97 6.73
N VAL A 51 -15.83 0.64 6.86
CA VAL A 51 -16.46 -0.34 5.95
C VAL A 51 -17.97 -0.32 6.08
N ILE A 52 -18.52 -0.27 7.31
CA ILE A 52 -19.96 -0.23 7.54
C ILE A 52 -20.57 1.10 7.08
N ASN A 53 -19.89 2.22 7.28
CA ASN A 53 -20.36 3.52 6.79
C ASN A 53 -20.49 3.56 5.27
N GLU A 54 -19.54 2.94 4.55
CA GLU A 54 -19.55 2.94 3.08
C GLU A 54 -20.49 1.88 2.50
N PHE A 55 -20.46 0.66 3.01
CA PHE A 55 -21.19 -0.46 2.42
C PHE A 55 -22.48 -0.83 3.16
N GLY A 56 -22.69 -0.36 4.40
CA GLY A 56 -23.77 -0.81 5.27
C GLY A 56 -23.48 -2.15 5.96
N ASP A 57 -24.43 -2.58 6.82
CA ASP A 57 -24.27 -3.79 7.65
C ASP A 57 -24.44 -5.10 6.86
N SER A 58 -25.19 -5.08 5.75
CA SER A 58 -25.44 -6.28 4.92
C SER A 58 -25.75 -5.91 3.49
N ARG A 59 -25.09 -6.58 2.55
CA ARG A 59 -25.25 -6.30 1.10
C ARG A 59 -25.41 -7.58 0.30
N GLY A 60 -26.44 -7.62 -0.52
CA GLY A 60 -26.67 -8.68 -1.50
C GLY A 60 -25.99 -8.43 -2.86
N LYS A 61 -25.55 -7.19 -3.11
CA LYS A 61 -24.87 -6.79 -4.35
C LYS A 61 -23.96 -5.59 -4.08
N ILE A 62 -22.81 -5.57 -4.71
CA ILE A 62 -21.84 -4.44 -4.70
C ILE A 62 -21.42 -4.18 -6.13
N SER A 63 -21.40 -2.92 -6.53
CA SER A 63 -20.95 -2.52 -7.87
C SER A 63 -19.43 -2.41 -7.92
N PHE A 64 -18.86 -2.52 -9.12
CA PHE A 64 -17.43 -2.29 -9.32
C PHE A 64 -17.03 -0.85 -9.03
N PHE A 65 -17.96 0.10 -9.23
CA PHE A 65 -17.75 1.51 -8.94
C PHE A 65 -17.55 1.75 -7.42
N GLU A 66 -18.41 1.18 -6.56
CA GLU A 66 -18.27 1.25 -5.10
C GLU A 66 -16.93 0.69 -4.65
N LEU A 67 -16.54 -0.49 -5.18
CA LEU A 67 -15.23 -1.09 -4.88
C LEU A 67 -14.06 -0.19 -5.32
N THR A 68 -14.20 0.47 -6.48
CA THR A 68 -13.16 1.36 -7.01
C THR A 68 -13.03 2.63 -6.19
N ALA A 69 -14.15 3.23 -5.78
CA ALA A 69 -14.18 4.41 -4.92
C ALA A 69 -13.47 4.11 -3.59
N PHE A 70 -13.87 3.03 -2.91
CA PHE A 70 -13.28 2.60 -1.65
C PHE A 70 -11.78 2.26 -1.78
N LYS A 71 -11.41 1.54 -2.88
CA LYS A 71 -10.01 1.27 -3.19
C LYS A 71 -9.16 2.54 -3.28
N ASN A 72 -9.67 3.55 -3.98
CA ASN A 72 -8.96 4.81 -4.19
C ASN A 72 -8.82 5.64 -2.92
N GLU A 73 -9.83 5.59 -2.05
CA GLU A 73 -9.83 6.29 -0.78
C GLU A 73 -8.87 5.64 0.22
N TYR A 74 -9.02 4.32 0.44
CA TYR A 74 -8.25 3.58 1.45
C TYR A 74 -6.91 3.04 0.94
N LYS A 75 -6.63 3.17 -0.36
CA LYS A 75 -5.39 2.68 -1.01
C LYS A 75 -5.13 1.20 -0.77
N VAL A 76 -6.17 0.39 -0.91
CA VAL A 76 -6.16 -1.06 -0.73
C VAL A 76 -6.52 -1.80 -2.03
N SER A 77 -6.25 -3.10 -2.11
CA SER A 77 -6.60 -3.88 -3.29
C SER A 77 -8.08 -4.29 -3.29
N TYR A 78 -8.67 -4.51 -4.46
CA TYR A 78 -10.04 -5.06 -4.59
C TYR A 78 -10.21 -6.38 -3.83
N THR A 79 -9.19 -7.24 -3.88
CA THR A 79 -9.22 -8.54 -3.19
C THR A 79 -9.27 -8.36 -1.68
N ALA A 80 -8.49 -7.40 -1.13
CA ALA A 80 -8.51 -7.09 0.29
C ALA A 80 -9.90 -6.55 0.72
N ILE A 81 -10.52 -5.70 -0.10
CA ILE A 81 -11.85 -5.14 0.19
C ILE A 81 -12.90 -6.26 0.29
N ILE A 82 -13.03 -7.11 -0.73
CA ILE A 82 -14.05 -8.16 -0.71
C ILE A 82 -13.80 -9.20 0.38
N TYR A 83 -12.53 -9.46 0.73
CA TYR A 83 -12.19 -10.32 1.86
C TYR A 83 -12.64 -9.68 3.18
N ARG A 84 -12.38 -8.39 3.37
CA ARG A 84 -12.80 -7.64 4.58
C ARG A 84 -14.32 -7.59 4.72
N LEU A 85 -15.04 -7.34 3.64
CA LEU A 85 -16.50 -7.38 3.61
C LEU A 85 -17.07 -8.74 4.04
N LYS A 86 -16.43 -9.83 3.60
CA LYS A 86 -16.78 -11.18 4.03
C LYS A 86 -16.43 -11.41 5.52
N ASP A 87 -15.25 -11.02 5.95
CA ASP A 87 -14.79 -11.18 7.35
C ASP A 87 -15.70 -10.43 8.34
N LEU A 88 -16.27 -9.30 7.94
CA LEU A 88 -17.24 -8.52 8.70
C LEU A 88 -18.69 -9.00 8.54
N ASN A 89 -18.95 -10.05 7.75
CA ASN A 89 -20.28 -10.56 7.39
C ASN A 89 -21.17 -9.52 6.66
N VAL A 90 -20.59 -8.48 6.05
CA VAL A 90 -21.30 -7.53 5.19
C VAL A 90 -21.80 -8.22 3.92
N ILE A 91 -21.02 -9.18 3.40
CA ILE A 91 -21.40 -10.01 2.25
C ILE A 91 -21.35 -11.49 2.61
N SER A 92 -22.21 -12.27 1.96
CA SER A 92 -22.22 -13.72 2.11
C SER A 92 -21.00 -14.37 1.44
N GLU A 93 -20.67 -15.61 1.84
CA GLU A 93 -19.64 -16.41 1.19
C GLU A 93 -19.91 -16.62 -0.31
N TYR A 94 -21.19 -16.76 -0.69
CA TYR A 94 -21.60 -16.89 -2.10
C TYR A 94 -21.25 -15.61 -2.88
N LEU A 95 -21.59 -14.43 -2.35
CA LEU A 95 -21.31 -13.16 -3.02
C LEU A 95 -19.79 -12.92 -3.09
N TYR A 96 -19.04 -13.24 -2.05
CA TYR A 96 -17.58 -13.19 -2.04
C TYR A 96 -16.98 -14.03 -3.19
N LYS A 97 -17.39 -15.28 -3.35
CA LYS A 97 -16.91 -16.16 -4.44
C LYS A 97 -17.27 -15.61 -5.82
N SER A 98 -18.48 -15.07 -5.96
CA SER A 98 -18.94 -14.45 -7.21
C SER A 98 -18.10 -13.22 -7.57
N LEU A 99 -17.87 -12.31 -6.61
CA LEU A 99 -17.03 -11.12 -6.79
C LEU A 99 -15.59 -11.49 -7.07
N SER A 100 -15.01 -12.48 -6.38
CA SER A 100 -13.65 -12.95 -6.64
C SER A 100 -13.48 -13.43 -8.07
N LYS A 101 -14.43 -14.23 -8.57
CA LYS A 101 -14.43 -14.70 -9.96
C LYS A 101 -14.59 -13.55 -10.96
N TYR A 102 -15.46 -12.59 -10.67
CA TYR A 102 -15.67 -11.40 -11.49
C TYR A 102 -14.39 -10.55 -11.56
N LEU A 103 -13.78 -10.26 -10.42
CA LEU A 103 -12.55 -9.47 -10.33
C LEU A 103 -11.38 -10.14 -11.05
N SER A 104 -11.20 -11.46 -10.88
CA SER A 104 -10.15 -12.21 -11.59
C SER A 104 -10.29 -12.12 -13.11
N LYS A 105 -11.52 -12.15 -13.63
CA LYS A 105 -11.77 -12.00 -15.08
C LYS A 105 -11.57 -10.58 -15.56
N ARG A 106 -11.95 -9.58 -14.77
CA ARG A 106 -11.95 -8.17 -15.17
C ARG A 106 -10.58 -7.53 -15.03
N ILE A 107 -9.88 -7.81 -13.94
CA ILE A 107 -8.59 -7.20 -13.59
C ILE A 107 -7.43 -8.05 -14.16
N GLY A 108 -7.59 -9.39 -14.15
CA GLY A 108 -6.55 -10.32 -14.60
C GLY A 108 -5.25 -10.09 -13.80
N LYS A 109 -4.13 -10.00 -14.53
CA LYS A 109 -2.80 -9.69 -13.96
C LYS A 109 -2.53 -8.19 -13.84
N ASN A 110 -3.31 -7.34 -14.52
CA ASN A 110 -3.11 -5.90 -14.57
C ASN A 110 -4.32 -5.18 -13.99
N ASP A 111 -4.13 -4.57 -12.84
CA ASP A 111 -5.13 -3.69 -12.23
C ASP A 111 -5.33 -2.45 -13.14
N PRO A 112 -6.55 -2.17 -13.62
CA PRO A 112 -6.81 -1.02 -14.46
C PRO A 112 -6.63 0.32 -13.75
N ASN A 113 -6.55 0.30 -12.44
CA ASN A 113 -6.37 1.48 -11.60
C ASN A 113 -5.36 1.19 -10.48
N PRO A 114 -4.07 1.00 -10.80
CA PRO A 114 -3.06 0.64 -9.82
C PRO A 114 -2.84 1.79 -8.82
N ILE A 115 -2.65 1.43 -7.56
CA ILE A 115 -2.17 2.37 -6.55
C ILE A 115 -0.66 2.50 -6.73
N LEU A 116 -0.19 3.73 -6.92
CA LEU A 116 1.24 3.97 -7.04
C LEU A 116 1.96 3.60 -5.73
N PRO A 117 3.15 3.00 -5.81
CA PRO A 117 3.96 2.71 -4.63
C PRO A 117 4.26 3.98 -3.84
N GLU A 118 4.24 3.86 -2.53
CA GLU A 118 4.71 4.94 -1.66
C GLU A 118 6.24 4.91 -1.61
N THR A 119 6.86 6.03 -1.93
CA THR A 119 8.30 6.23 -1.79
C THR A 119 8.58 7.00 -0.51
N SER A 120 9.51 6.51 0.30
CA SER A 120 9.94 7.22 1.50
C SER A 120 10.91 8.33 1.11
N TYR A 121 10.41 9.56 1.02
CA TYR A 121 11.27 10.73 0.84
C TYR A 121 12.19 11.01 2.04
N GLN A 122 11.90 10.45 3.20
CA GLN A 122 12.69 10.68 4.41
C GLN A 122 14.11 10.14 4.28
N PHE A 123 14.27 8.89 3.79
CA PHE A 123 15.59 8.32 3.58
C PHE A 123 16.39 9.14 2.56
N LYS A 124 15.77 9.46 1.43
CA LYS A 124 16.37 10.28 0.38
C LYS A 124 16.77 11.65 0.92
N LYS A 125 15.88 12.32 1.66
CA LYS A 125 16.15 13.61 2.31
C LYS A 125 17.34 13.55 3.27
N ILE A 126 17.45 12.48 4.06
CA ILE A 126 18.57 12.28 4.98
C ILE A 126 19.89 12.12 4.20
N VAL A 127 19.88 11.31 3.13
CA VAL A 127 21.07 11.08 2.31
C VAL A 127 21.55 12.40 1.66
N TYR A 128 20.66 13.16 1.05
CA TYR A 128 21.00 14.48 0.47
C TYR A 128 21.52 15.44 1.52
N LYS A 129 20.92 15.46 2.72
CA LYS A 129 21.41 16.28 3.81
C LYS A 129 22.81 15.89 4.25
N LEU A 130 23.09 14.61 4.42
CA LEU A 130 24.40 14.11 4.84
C LEU A 130 25.49 14.42 3.79
N GLU A 131 25.14 14.35 2.51
CA GLU A 131 26.07 14.73 1.44
C GLU A 131 26.30 16.26 1.42
N SER A 132 25.25 17.06 1.52
CA SER A 132 25.32 18.52 1.57
C SER A 132 26.09 19.05 2.80
N ASP A 133 25.99 18.33 3.93
CA ASP A 133 26.76 18.60 5.16
C ASP A 133 28.20 18.04 5.11
N GLU A 134 28.64 17.49 3.94
CA GLU A 134 29.96 16.87 3.71
C GLU A 134 30.27 15.68 4.64
N ILE A 135 29.25 15.06 5.25
CA ILE A 135 29.40 13.89 6.15
C ILE A 135 29.65 12.63 5.34
N ILE A 136 29.04 12.51 4.16
CA ILE A 136 29.26 11.43 3.20
C ILE A 136 29.64 12.00 1.83
N SER A 137 30.38 11.22 1.06
CA SER A 137 30.70 11.59 -0.31
C SER A 137 29.52 11.38 -1.27
N ILE A 138 29.50 12.08 -2.40
CA ILE A 138 28.52 11.88 -3.47
C ILE A 138 28.46 10.41 -3.92
N ASN A 139 29.60 9.71 -4.01
CA ASN A 139 29.63 8.28 -4.36
C ASN A 139 28.88 7.43 -3.33
N LYS A 140 29.03 7.76 -2.03
CA LYS A 140 28.31 7.05 -0.97
C LYS A 140 26.83 7.38 -0.98
N ALA A 141 26.46 8.61 -1.29
CA ALA A 141 25.05 9.01 -1.47
C ALA A 141 24.41 8.24 -2.63
N CYS A 142 25.08 8.16 -3.78
CA CYS A 142 24.64 7.39 -4.94
C CYS A 142 24.49 5.89 -4.63
N GLU A 143 25.44 5.30 -3.91
CA GLU A 143 25.38 3.89 -3.45
C GLU A 143 24.14 3.67 -2.55
N LEU A 144 23.90 4.55 -1.59
CA LEU A 144 22.76 4.45 -0.66
C LEU A 144 21.41 4.61 -1.36
N LEU A 145 21.34 5.45 -2.39
CA LEU A 145 20.12 5.69 -3.16
C LEU A 145 19.93 4.70 -4.32
N GLY A 146 20.96 3.93 -4.67
CA GLY A 146 20.92 3.02 -5.80
C GLY A 146 20.83 3.72 -7.16
N VAL A 147 21.43 4.93 -7.28
CA VAL A 147 21.41 5.76 -8.49
C VAL A 147 22.83 6.03 -8.99
N THR A 148 22.95 6.42 -10.25
CA THR A 148 24.21 6.92 -10.81
C THR A 148 24.48 8.37 -10.40
N VAL A 149 25.75 8.82 -10.51
CA VAL A 149 26.11 10.23 -10.23
C VAL A 149 25.37 11.20 -11.15
N ASP A 150 25.16 10.80 -12.40
CA ASP A 150 24.44 11.63 -13.39
C ASP A 150 22.96 11.77 -13.02
N GLU A 151 22.31 10.67 -12.57
CA GLU A 151 20.93 10.70 -12.08
C GLU A 151 20.81 11.52 -10.80
N TYR A 152 21.75 11.37 -9.86
CA TYR A 152 21.80 12.15 -8.62
C TYR A 152 21.85 13.65 -8.91
N ASN A 153 22.79 14.08 -9.76
CA ASN A 153 22.93 15.49 -10.13
C ASN A 153 21.74 16.04 -10.94
N SER A 154 21.09 15.21 -11.77
CA SER A 154 19.93 15.64 -12.56
C SER A 154 18.70 15.84 -11.68
N GLU A 155 18.53 15.05 -10.64
CA GLU A 155 17.43 15.22 -9.68
C GLU A 155 17.59 16.50 -8.85
N ASP A 156 18.79 16.78 -8.36
CA ASP A 156 19.09 18.00 -7.59
C ASP A 156 18.83 19.26 -8.43
N ASN A 157 19.29 19.29 -9.67
CA ASN A 157 19.03 20.38 -10.61
C ASN A 157 17.53 20.56 -10.92
N ASN A 158 16.74 19.48 -11.04
CA ASN A 158 15.29 19.56 -11.28
C ASN A 158 14.53 20.18 -10.10
N TYR A 159 14.92 19.89 -8.87
CA TYR A 159 14.30 20.49 -7.68
C TYR A 159 14.58 21.99 -7.59
N TRP A 160 15.82 22.43 -7.85
CA TRP A 160 16.20 23.84 -7.90
C TRP A 160 15.46 24.60 -9.01
N TYR A 161 15.26 23.97 -10.16
CA TYR A 161 14.55 24.58 -11.29
C TYR A 161 13.06 24.78 -11.01
N GLN A 162 12.41 23.80 -10.39
CA GLN A 162 11.00 23.90 -9.98
C GLN A 162 10.80 24.91 -8.84
N TYR A 163 11.70 24.94 -7.86
CA TYR A 163 11.64 25.87 -6.75
C TYR A 163 11.77 27.34 -7.22
N ASN A 164 12.70 27.62 -8.12
CA ASN A 164 12.94 28.99 -8.64
C ASN A 164 11.89 29.45 -9.65
N ASN A 165 11.20 28.53 -10.36
CA ASN A 165 10.17 28.89 -11.35
C ASN A 165 8.73 28.77 -10.81
N GLY A 166 8.51 28.18 -9.65
CA GLY A 166 7.21 28.09 -8.97
C GLY A 166 6.87 29.27 -8.06
N LEU A 167 7.78 30.24 -7.91
CA LEU A 167 7.63 31.44 -7.09
C LEU A 167 7.38 32.71 -7.94
N ARG A 168 6.81 32.55 -9.15
CA ARG A 168 6.32 33.69 -9.96
C ARG A 168 4.82 33.64 -10.12
#